data_d3a45b39706f57e0d531795a11cef831
#
_entry.id   d3a45b39706f57e0d531795a11cef831
#
_cell.length_a   1.000
_cell.length_b   1.000
_cell.length_c   1.000
_cell.angle_alpha   90.00
_cell.angle_beta   90.00
_cell.angle_gamma   90.00
#
_symmetry.space_group_name_H-M   'P 1'
#
loop_
_entity.id
_entity.type
_entity.pdbx_description
1 polymer ?
#
loop_
_entity_poly.entity_id
_entity_poly.type
_entity_poly.pdbx_seq_one_letter_code
_entity_poly.pdbx_strand_id
1 'polypeptide(L)'
;METIYLCIIIFLFVLAVFDLMVGVSNDAVNFLNSAVGAKAASFKTILFIAGAGIFIGASLSNGMMDIARHGIYQPEHFYFAEIMCILLAVMLTDVVLLDVFNSMGMPTSTTVSMVFELLGGTFALALIKVHNSD
;
A
#
# COMPACT_ATOMS: atom_id res chain seq x y z
N MET A 1 8.47 -21.61 -15.31
CA MET A 1 7.52 -20.51 -15.04
C MET A 1 7.11 -20.46 -13.56
N GLU A 2 6.76 -21.58 -12.92
CA GLU A 2 6.37 -21.62 -11.51
C GLU A 2 7.43 -21.02 -10.56
N THR A 3 8.71 -21.32 -10.76
CA THR A 3 9.80 -20.78 -9.94
C THR A 3 9.90 -19.27 -10.00
N ILE A 4 9.65 -18.65 -11.17
CA ILE A 4 9.68 -17.20 -11.34
C ILE A 4 8.54 -16.55 -10.56
N TYR A 5 7.34 -17.10 -10.66
CA TYR A 5 6.19 -16.59 -9.89
C TYR A 5 6.40 -16.74 -8.39
N LEU A 6 6.99 -17.86 -7.95
CA LEU A 6 7.32 -18.04 -6.54
C LEU A 6 8.33 -16.97 -6.06
N CYS A 7 9.36 -16.69 -6.83
CA CYS A 7 10.32 -15.63 -6.51
C CYS A 7 9.66 -14.25 -6.43
N ILE A 8 8.75 -13.93 -7.36
CA ILE A 8 8.01 -12.67 -7.35
C ILE A 8 7.11 -12.58 -6.12
N ILE A 9 6.41 -13.66 -5.77
CA ILE A 9 5.55 -13.70 -4.57
C ILE A 9 6.36 -13.48 -3.29
N ILE A 10 7.51 -14.13 -3.16
CA ILE A 10 8.41 -13.94 -2.00
C ILE A 10 8.89 -12.48 -1.96
N PHE A 11 9.26 -11.92 -3.09
CA PHE A 11 9.71 -10.54 -3.18
C PHE A 11 8.59 -9.55 -2.83
N LEU A 12 7.37 -9.78 -3.32
CA LEU A 12 6.18 -9.00 -2.95
C LEU A 12 5.90 -9.08 -1.46
N PHE A 13 6.09 -10.25 -0.84
CA PHE A 13 5.90 -10.40 0.60
C PHE A 13 6.93 -9.58 1.39
N VAL A 14 8.18 -9.57 0.95
CA VAL A 14 9.24 -8.73 1.55
C VAL A 14 8.90 -7.25 1.37
N LEU A 15 8.49 -6.83 0.17
CA LEU A 15 8.06 -5.45 -0.08
C LEU A 15 6.86 -5.07 0.80
N ALA A 16 5.89 -5.96 1.01
CA ALA A 16 4.74 -5.70 1.88
C ALA A 16 5.15 -5.42 3.33
N VAL A 17 6.19 -6.08 3.83
CA VAL A 17 6.73 -5.78 5.17
C VAL A 17 7.35 -4.37 5.21
N PHE A 18 8.13 -4.00 4.21
CA PHE A 18 8.70 -2.64 4.10
C PHE A 18 7.61 -1.59 3.95
N ASP A 19 6.62 -1.84 3.10
CA ASP A 19 5.49 -0.97 2.87
C ASP A 19 4.69 -0.72 4.16
N LEU A 20 4.40 -1.77 4.92
CA LEU A 20 3.78 -1.63 6.23
C LEU A 20 4.62 -0.79 7.20
N MET A 21 5.95 -0.94 7.20
CA MET A 21 6.83 -0.14 8.06
C MET A 21 6.79 1.34 7.68
N VAL A 22 6.87 1.65 6.41
CA VAL A 22 6.88 3.03 5.89
C VAL A 22 5.49 3.65 6.02
N GLY A 23 4.44 2.93 5.64
CA GLY A 23 3.05 3.36 5.71
C GLY A 23 2.59 3.62 7.15
N VAL A 24 2.88 2.71 8.08
CA VAL A 24 2.56 2.92 9.50
C VAL A 24 3.32 4.12 10.07
N SER A 25 4.58 4.35 9.66
CA SER A 25 5.34 5.53 10.08
C SER A 25 4.69 6.81 9.56
N ASN A 26 4.25 6.81 8.29
CA ASN A 26 3.55 7.93 7.67
C ASN A 26 2.22 8.23 8.38
N ASP A 27 1.41 7.21 8.62
CA ASP A 27 0.11 7.34 9.25
C ASP A 27 0.22 7.72 10.74
N ALA A 28 1.22 7.20 11.45
CA ALA A 28 1.44 7.52 12.85
C ALA A 28 1.63 9.03 13.08
N VAL A 29 2.33 9.73 12.19
CA VAL A 29 2.48 11.19 12.27
C VAL A 29 1.12 11.88 12.14
N ASN A 30 0.27 11.43 11.22
CA ASN A 30 -1.04 12.04 10.98
C ASN A 30 -2.02 11.84 12.16
N PHE A 31 -1.99 10.68 12.82
CA PHE A 31 -2.96 10.34 13.86
C PHE A 31 -2.46 10.60 15.27
N LEU A 32 -1.17 10.46 15.54
CA LEU A 32 -0.63 10.51 16.90
C LEU A 32 0.03 11.85 17.26
N ASN A 33 0.33 12.68 16.28
CA ASN A 33 1.07 13.93 16.49
C ASN A 33 0.39 14.85 17.53
N SER A 34 -0.94 14.96 17.47
CA SER A 34 -1.72 15.77 18.41
C SER A 34 -1.66 15.20 19.85
N ALA A 35 -1.77 13.90 20.00
CA ALA A 35 -1.74 13.24 21.31
C ALA A 35 -0.34 13.33 21.94
N VAL A 36 0.71 13.18 21.13
CA VAL A 36 2.10 13.31 21.56
C VAL A 36 2.43 14.77 21.90
N GLY A 37 2.03 15.72 21.04
CA GLY A 37 2.25 17.14 21.24
C GLY A 37 1.52 17.69 22.46
N ALA A 38 0.29 17.27 22.70
CA ALA A 38 -0.51 17.64 23.88
C ALA A 38 -0.05 16.93 25.15
N LYS A 39 0.88 15.98 25.08
CA LYS A 39 1.31 15.13 26.22
C LYS A 39 0.13 14.46 26.93
N ALA A 40 -0.88 14.03 26.16
CA ALA A 40 -2.11 13.46 26.71
C ALA A 40 -1.87 12.19 27.56
N ALA A 41 -0.83 11.44 27.24
CA ALA A 41 -0.36 10.28 28.01
C ALA A 41 1.15 10.07 27.76
N SER A 42 1.74 9.06 28.41
CA SER A 42 3.13 8.71 28.12
C SER A 42 3.25 8.20 26.67
N PHE A 43 4.39 8.48 26.05
CA PHE A 43 4.65 8.05 24.65
C PHE A 43 4.42 6.54 24.44
N LYS A 44 4.86 5.71 25.39
CA LYS A 44 4.67 4.26 25.35
C LYS A 44 3.18 3.88 25.42
N THR A 45 2.39 4.59 26.22
CA THR A 45 0.94 4.35 26.35
C THR A 45 0.24 4.71 25.05
N ILE A 46 0.59 5.85 24.45
CA ILE A 46 0.04 6.28 23.15
C ILE A 46 0.33 5.23 22.07
N LEU A 47 1.57 4.76 21.96
CA LEU A 47 1.95 3.74 20.98
C LEU A 47 1.24 2.40 21.22
N PHE A 48 1.10 1.98 22.47
CA PHE A 48 0.41 0.73 22.78
C PHE A 48 -1.06 0.77 22.39
N ILE A 49 -1.77 1.86 22.73
CA ILE A 49 -3.17 2.06 22.36
C ILE A 49 -3.32 2.14 20.84
N ALA A 50 -2.46 2.89 20.16
CA ALA A 50 -2.47 3.00 18.70
C ALA A 50 -2.23 1.64 18.03
N GLY A 51 -1.24 0.89 18.48
CA GLY A 51 -0.93 -0.45 17.97
C GLY A 51 -2.10 -1.43 18.14
N ALA A 52 -2.73 -1.42 19.32
CA ALA A 52 -3.93 -2.23 19.56
C ALA A 52 -5.09 -1.82 18.65
N GLY A 53 -5.31 -0.51 18.45
CA GLY A 53 -6.31 0.01 17.54
C GLY A 53 -6.08 -0.39 16.09
N ILE A 54 -4.84 -0.29 15.60
CA ILE A 54 -4.44 -0.73 14.25
C ILE A 54 -4.68 -2.23 14.09
N PHE A 55 -4.27 -3.03 15.06
CA PHE A 55 -4.44 -4.49 15.02
C PHE A 55 -5.92 -4.89 14.93
N ILE A 56 -6.77 -4.29 15.76
CA ILE A 56 -8.22 -4.53 15.74
C ILE A 56 -8.82 -4.05 14.43
N GLY A 57 -8.47 -2.84 13.98
CA GLY A 57 -8.95 -2.25 12.74
C GLY A 57 -8.59 -3.11 11.52
N ALA A 58 -7.34 -3.53 11.41
CA ALA A 58 -6.87 -4.39 10.32
C ALA A 58 -7.55 -5.76 10.33
N SER A 59 -7.80 -6.33 11.53
CA SER A 59 -8.47 -7.63 11.67
C SER A 59 -9.95 -7.61 11.26
N LEU A 60 -10.59 -6.45 11.36
CA LEU A 60 -12.03 -6.29 11.06
C LEU A 60 -12.29 -5.64 9.68
N SER A 61 -11.25 -5.13 9.01
CA SER A 61 -11.40 -4.38 7.75
C SER A 61 -11.08 -5.24 6.53
N ASN A 62 -12.10 -5.61 5.78
CA ASN A 62 -11.96 -6.25 4.46
C ASN A 62 -12.37 -5.34 3.30
N GLY A 63 -13.00 -4.19 3.58
CA GLY A 63 -13.66 -3.34 2.57
C GLY A 63 -12.70 -2.73 1.55
N MET A 64 -11.50 -2.30 1.96
CA MET A 64 -10.52 -1.70 1.03
C MET A 64 -10.00 -2.69 -0.01
N MET A 65 -9.78 -3.95 0.39
CA MET A 65 -9.35 -4.99 -0.54
C MET A 65 -10.44 -5.31 -1.57
N ASP A 66 -11.68 -5.30 -1.15
CA ASP A 66 -12.83 -5.53 -2.04
C ASP A 66 -13.00 -4.40 -3.05
N ILE A 67 -12.88 -3.14 -2.62
CA ILE A 67 -12.88 -1.97 -3.50
C ILE A 67 -11.72 -2.03 -4.50
N ALA A 68 -10.51 -2.39 -4.06
CA ALA A 68 -9.36 -2.51 -4.95
C ALA A 68 -9.60 -3.56 -6.04
N ARG A 69 -10.10 -4.74 -5.67
CA ARG A 69 -10.32 -5.86 -6.60
C ARG A 69 -11.46 -5.63 -7.58
N HIS A 70 -12.59 -5.07 -7.15
CA HIS A 70 -13.78 -4.93 -7.98
C HIS A 70 -13.99 -3.52 -8.52
N GLY A 71 -13.43 -2.50 -7.86
CA GLY A 71 -13.61 -1.10 -8.23
C GLY A 71 -12.47 -0.49 -9.03
N ILE A 72 -11.22 -0.95 -8.83
CA ILE A 72 -10.05 -0.28 -9.38
C ILE A 72 -9.40 -1.09 -10.49
N TYR A 73 -8.84 -2.28 -10.20
CA TYR A 73 -8.06 -2.98 -11.23
C TYR A 73 -8.75 -4.18 -11.86
N GLN A 74 -9.91 -4.62 -11.37
CA GLN A 74 -10.76 -5.67 -11.98
C GLN A 74 -9.97 -6.85 -12.54
N PRO A 75 -9.47 -7.77 -11.69
CA PRO A 75 -8.50 -8.80 -12.07
C PRO A 75 -8.97 -9.75 -13.18
N GLU A 76 -10.28 -9.85 -13.42
CA GLU A 76 -10.90 -10.65 -14.47
C GLU A 76 -10.52 -10.22 -15.90
N HIS A 77 -10.06 -8.98 -16.10
CA HIS A 77 -9.63 -8.44 -17.38
C HIS A 77 -8.14 -8.63 -17.67
N PHE A 78 -7.39 -9.16 -16.70
CA PHE A 78 -5.94 -9.30 -16.78
C PHE A 78 -5.50 -10.75 -16.57
N TYR A 79 -4.44 -11.14 -17.27
CA TYR A 79 -3.76 -12.42 -17.01
C TYR A 79 -2.99 -12.35 -15.68
N PHE A 80 -2.77 -13.52 -15.08
CA PHE A 80 -2.05 -13.62 -13.80
C PHE A 80 -0.69 -12.91 -13.82
N ALA A 81 0.08 -13.06 -14.92
CA ALA A 81 1.37 -12.40 -15.09
C ALA A 81 1.24 -10.87 -15.11
N GLU A 82 0.19 -10.34 -15.72
CA GLU A 82 -0.10 -8.92 -15.80
C GLU A 82 -0.45 -8.35 -14.43
N ILE A 83 -1.28 -9.07 -13.66
CA ILE A 83 -1.61 -8.71 -12.27
C ILE A 83 -0.36 -8.66 -11.41
N MET A 84 0.53 -9.65 -11.55
CA MET A 84 1.80 -9.68 -10.82
C MET A 84 2.68 -8.46 -11.16
N CYS A 85 2.70 -8.02 -12.42
CA CYS A 85 3.41 -6.81 -12.82
C CYS A 85 2.79 -5.54 -12.21
N ILE A 86 1.45 -5.42 -12.22
CA ILE A 86 0.76 -4.29 -11.60
C ILE A 86 1.10 -4.23 -10.11
N LEU A 87 0.93 -5.34 -9.39
CA LEU A 87 1.18 -5.39 -7.95
C LEU A 87 2.64 -5.07 -7.61
N LEU A 88 3.59 -5.58 -8.40
CA LEU A 88 5.00 -5.29 -8.21
C LEU A 88 5.32 -3.80 -8.42
N ALA A 89 4.76 -3.20 -9.48
CA ALA A 89 4.94 -1.78 -9.77
C ALA A 89 4.34 -0.91 -8.64
N VAL A 90 3.12 -1.22 -8.19
CA VAL A 90 2.45 -0.50 -7.10
C VAL A 90 3.28 -0.58 -5.82
N MET A 91 3.63 -1.78 -5.37
CA MET A 91 4.39 -1.97 -4.14
C MET A 91 5.76 -1.27 -4.15
N LEU A 92 6.47 -1.32 -5.28
CA LEU A 92 7.75 -0.61 -5.42
C LEU A 92 7.57 0.91 -5.39
N THR A 93 6.55 1.40 -6.06
CA THR A 93 6.25 2.85 -6.11
C THR A 93 5.84 3.35 -4.75
N ASP A 94 4.94 2.66 -4.06
CA ASP A 94 4.42 3.07 -2.76
C ASP A 94 5.52 3.14 -1.69
N VAL A 95 6.35 2.10 -1.57
CA VAL A 95 7.49 2.10 -0.65
C VAL A 95 8.42 3.29 -0.91
N VAL A 96 8.81 3.53 -2.17
CA VAL A 96 9.72 4.63 -2.51
C VAL A 96 9.06 5.99 -2.29
N LEU A 97 7.82 6.14 -2.71
CA LEU A 97 7.08 7.40 -2.63
C LEU A 97 6.83 7.80 -1.17
N LEU A 98 6.35 6.87 -0.34
CA LEU A 98 6.10 7.11 1.07
C LEU A 98 7.40 7.40 1.84
N ASP A 99 8.50 6.69 1.52
CA ASP A 99 9.79 6.93 2.16
C ASP A 99 10.34 8.32 1.82
N VAL A 100 10.21 8.75 0.57
CA VAL A 100 10.59 10.11 0.14
C VAL A 100 9.74 11.15 0.87
N PHE A 101 8.43 11.02 0.90
CA PHE A 101 7.56 11.96 1.61
C PHE A 101 7.83 12.01 3.11
N ASN A 102 8.05 10.86 3.74
CA ASN A 102 8.43 10.78 5.15
C ASN A 102 9.76 11.48 5.42
N SER A 103 10.76 11.26 4.57
CA SER A 103 12.09 11.88 4.68
C SER A 103 12.05 13.40 4.50
N MET A 104 11.12 13.90 3.68
CA MET A 104 10.89 15.33 3.47
C MET A 104 10.02 15.98 4.57
N GLY A 105 9.50 15.18 5.50
CA GLY A 105 8.58 15.67 6.55
C GLY A 105 7.22 16.07 6.02
N MET A 106 6.79 15.52 4.90
CA MET A 106 5.50 15.75 4.26
C MET A 106 4.63 14.49 4.30
N PRO A 107 4.08 14.12 5.46
CA PRO A 107 3.24 12.94 5.55
C PRO A 107 2.04 13.06 4.62
N THR A 108 1.77 11.98 3.88
CA THR A 108 0.69 11.91 2.91
C THR A 108 -0.34 10.85 3.30
N SER A 109 -1.39 10.68 2.50
CA SER A 109 -2.38 9.63 2.71
C SER A 109 -1.94 8.35 1.98
N THR A 110 -1.61 7.31 2.73
CA THR A 110 -1.29 5.98 2.19
C THR A 110 -2.42 5.40 1.34
N THR A 111 -3.67 5.59 1.77
CA THR A 111 -4.85 5.15 1.02
C THR A 111 -4.96 5.84 -0.34
N VAL A 112 -4.74 7.16 -0.39
CA VAL A 112 -4.81 7.94 -1.64
C VAL A 112 -3.67 7.52 -2.57
N SER A 113 -2.45 7.36 -2.05
CA SER A 113 -1.29 6.88 -2.79
C SER A 113 -1.61 5.54 -3.48
N MET A 114 -2.00 4.55 -2.71
CA MET A 114 -2.31 3.21 -3.22
C MET A 114 -3.42 3.21 -4.28
N VAL A 115 -4.48 4.00 -4.11
CA VAL A 115 -5.57 4.10 -5.10
C VAL A 115 -5.06 4.64 -6.43
N PHE A 116 -4.27 5.72 -6.40
CA PHE A 116 -3.72 6.31 -7.63
C PHE A 116 -2.65 5.44 -8.28
N GLU A 117 -1.87 4.72 -7.51
CA GLU A 117 -0.87 3.78 -8.03
C GLU A 117 -1.52 2.57 -8.71
N LEU A 118 -2.54 1.98 -8.09
CA LEU A 118 -3.34 0.91 -8.70
C LEU A 118 -4.00 1.38 -9.99
N LEU A 119 -4.59 2.57 -9.98
CA LEU A 119 -5.23 3.16 -11.15
C LEU A 119 -4.20 3.41 -12.25
N GLY A 120 -3.04 3.97 -11.90
CA GLY A 120 -1.95 4.26 -12.84
C GLY A 120 -1.36 2.99 -13.45
N GLY A 121 -1.06 1.98 -12.64
CA GLY A 121 -0.55 0.70 -13.11
C GLY A 121 -1.52 -0.04 -14.02
N THR A 122 -2.80 -0.07 -13.65
CA THR A 122 -3.87 -0.68 -14.45
C THR A 122 -4.05 0.05 -15.78
N PHE A 123 -4.08 1.38 -15.75
CA PHE A 123 -4.22 2.21 -16.94
C PHE A 123 -3.04 2.04 -17.90
N ALA A 124 -1.82 2.06 -17.39
CA ALA A 124 -0.61 1.87 -18.20
C ALA A 124 -0.61 0.51 -18.90
N LEU A 125 -0.98 -0.56 -18.19
CA LEU A 125 -1.04 -1.89 -18.79
C LEU A 125 -2.19 -2.00 -19.80
N ALA A 126 -3.34 -1.41 -19.54
CA ALA A 126 -4.45 -1.36 -20.49
C ALA A 126 -4.06 -0.67 -21.81
N LEU A 127 -3.34 0.45 -21.72
CA LEU A 127 -2.82 1.15 -22.91
C LEU A 127 -1.86 0.28 -23.72
N ILE A 128 -0.94 -0.45 -23.06
CA ILE A 128 -0.02 -1.36 -23.73
C ILE A 128 -0.78 -2.48 -24.43
N LYS A 129 -1.82 -3.02 -23.80
CA LYS A 129 -2.66 -4.08 -24.40
C LYS A 129 -3.38 -3.59 -25.67
N VAL A 130 -3.98 -2.41 -25.60
CA VAL A 130 -4.68 -1.82 -26.75
C VAL A 130 -3.69 -1.56 -27.89
N HIS A 131 -2.53 -0.97 -27.60
CA HIS A 131 -1.51 -0.68 -28.60
C HIS A 131 -0.91 -1.94 -29.27
N ASN A 132 -0.81 -3.05 -28.54
CA ASN A 132 -0.31 -4.31 -29.08
C ASN A 132 -1.41 -5.16 -29.76
N SER A 133 -2.65 -4.73 -29.71
CA SER A 133 -3.79 -5.42 -30.36
C SER A 133 -4.06 -4.89 -31.78
N ASP A 134 -3.47 -3.75 -32.14
CA ASP A 134 -3.48 -3.13 -33.47
C ASP A 134 -2.26 -3.59 -34.27
#